data_c15e194b018a54543026541f117ed0b4
#
_entry.id   c15e194b018a54543026541f117ed0b4
#
_cell.length_a   1.000
_cell.length_b   1.000
_cell.length_c   1.000
_cell.angle_alpha   90.00
_cell.angle_beta   90.00
_cell.angle_gamma   90.00
#
_symmetry.space_group_name_H-M   'P 1'
#
loop_
_entity.id
_entity.type
_entity.pdbx_description
1 polymer ?
#
loop_
_entity_poly.entity_id
_entity_poly.type
_entity_poly.pdbx_seq_one_letter_code
_entity_poly.pdbx_strand_id
1 'polypeptide(L)'
;MKFRIILLVALAGIVPVLIMRGVFLTSYEKRAVEVRTAEIQNQCTILSNQLSSSGYLTGDTSETIRTELVQLSNIYSGRVMVIDGNFKIQEDTYEMDEGKTIVSGNVIRCFKEKGTSEYNKKNRYIEVTAPILGKDDSIVGVLLVSAPTDSVLDSLEILRNKADVVALASILVILMIAVLSGMAMLKPFKRITESISAVTEGYDDDYLHENTYTETMELSEAFNKM
;
A
#
# COMPACT_ATOMS: atom_id res chain seq x y z
N MET A 1 -8.51 34.07 20.40
CA MET A 1 -8.29 34.15 18.95
C MET A 1 -7.03 33.40 18.50
N LYS A 2 -5.85 33.68 19.06
CA LYS A 2 -4.56 33.06 18.69
C LYS A 2 -4.60 31.55 18.53
N PHE A 3 -5.08 30.84 19.54
CA PHE A 3 -5.14 29.38 19.57
C PHE A 3 -6.00 28.77 18.46
N ARG A 4 -7.12 29.43 18.11
CA ARG A 4 -8.01 28.94 17.03
C ARG A 4 -7.37 29.03 15.64
N ILE A 5 -6.62 30.10 15.36
CA ILE A 5 -5.92 30.26 14.07
C ILE A 5 -4.79 29.24 13.94
N ILE A 6 -3.95 29.10 14.97
CA ILE A 6 -2.88 28.10 15.00
C ILE A 6 -3.45 26.69 14.82
N LEU A 7 -4.55 26.37 15.52
CA LEU A 7 -5.21 25.08 15.41
C LEU A 7 -5.74 24.80 14.01
N LEU A 8 -6.39 25.79 13.36
CA LEU A 8 -6.90 25.65 11.99
C LEU A 8 -5.78 25.42 10.98
N VAL A 9 -4.70 26.21 11.07
CA VAL A 9 -3.53 26.06 10.17
C VAL A 9 -2.85 24.70 10.40
N ALA A 10 -2.69 24.30 11.65
CA ALA A 10 -2.13 23.00 11.99
C ALA A 10 -2.99 21.84 11.46
N LEU A 11 -4.32 21.89 11.66
CA LEU A 11 -5.25 20.89 11.14
C LEU A 11 -5.21 20.83 9.61
N ALA A 12 -5.24 21.98 8.94
CA ALA A 12 -5.17 22.04 7.48
C ALA A 12 -3.90 21.42 6.90
N GLY A 13 -2.79 21.44 7.63
CA GLY A 13 -1.54 20.80 7.22
C GLY A 13 -1.44 19.33 7.63
N ILE A 14 -1.81 18.98 8.86
CA ILE A 14 -1.63 17.62 9.42
C ILE A 14 -2.59 16.62 8.76
N VAL A 15 -3.85 16.99 8.55
CA VAL A 15 -4.88 16.07 8.00
C VAL A 15 -4.47 15.51 6.63
N PRO A 16 -4.03 16.31 5.65
CA PRO A 16 -3.57 15.78 4.35
C PRO A 16 -2.38 14.82 4.48
N VAL A 17 -1.43 15.10 5.38
CA VAL A 17 -0.27 14.22 5.60
C VAL A 17 -0.70 12.84 6.10
N LEU A 18 -1.62 12.78 7.05
CA LEU A 18 -2.14 11.53 7.59
C LEU A 18 -2.95 10.73 6.56
N ILE A 19 -3.80 11.42 5.78
CA ILE A 19 -4.56 10.80 4.70
C ILE A 19 -3.61 10.24 3.64
N MET A 20 -2.65 11.03 3.18
CA MET A 20 -1.68 10.62 2.16
C MET A 20 -0.86 9.43 2.61
N ARG A 21 -0.41 9.41 3.88
CA ARG A 21 0.29 8.26 4.47
C ARG A 21 -0.57 6.99 4.40
N GLY A 22 -1.85 7.06 4.80
CA GLY A 22 -2.76 5.92 4.78
C GLY A 22 -3.00 5.39 3.37
N VAL A 23 -3.31 6.29 2.43
CA VAL A 23 -3.54 5.95 1.01
C VAL A 23 -2.28 5.35 0.38
N PHE A 24 -1.11 5.94 0.64
CA PHE A 24 0.16 5.46 0.09
C PHE A 24 0.47 4.03 0.54
N LEU A 25 0.39 3.75 1.85
CA LEU A 25 0.69 2.42 2.39
C LEU A 25 -0.28 1.34 1.88
N THR A 26 -1.58 1.65 1.85
CA THR A 26 -2.58 0.70 1.32
C THR A 26 -2.42 0.44 -0.18
N SER A 27 -2.13 1.47 -0.95
CA SER A 27 -1.90 1.35 -2.39
C SER A 27 -0.63 0.56 -2.70
N TYR A 28 0.43 0.77 -1.91
CA TYR A 28 1.67 0.03 -2.07
C TYR A 28 1.52 -1.45 -1.70
N GLU A 29 0.84 -1.78 -0.58
CA GLU A 29 0.54 -3.17 -0.19
C GLU A 29 -0.19 -3.88 -1.34
N LYS A 30 -1.27 -3.28 -1.83
CA LYS A 30 -2.06 -3.83 -2.93
C LYS A 30 -1.18 -4.07 -4.16
N ARG A 31 -0.41 -3.07 -4.56
CA ARG A 31 0.46 -3.16 -5.74
C ARG A 31 1.55 -4.21 -5.59
N ALA A 32 2.18 -4.30 -4.43
CA ALA A 32 3.23 -5.28 -4.17
C ALA A 32 2.70 -6.73 -4.24
N VAL A 33 1.51 -6.97 -3.68
CA VAL A 33 0.83 -8.28 -3.78
C VAL A 33 0.44 -8.58 -5.22
N GLU A 34 -0.12 -7.62 -5.98
CA GLU A 34 -0.47 -7.80 -7.38
C GLU A 34 0.74 -8.17 -8.25
N VAL A 35 1.86 -7.45 -8.08
CA VAL A 35 3.11 -7.74 -8.82
C VAL A 35 3.61 -9.13 -8.48
N ARG A 36 3.66 -9.49 -7.19
CA ARG A 36 4.10 -10.82 -6.75
C ARG A 36 3.20 -11.93 -7.30
N THR A 37 1.89 -11.71 -7.29
CA THR A 37 0.91 -12.65 -7.86
C THR A 37 1.13 -12.85 -9.36
N ALA A 38 1.33 -11.76 -10.10
CA ALA A 38 1.59 -11.82 -11.55
C ALA A 38 2.90 -12.55 -11.88
N GLU A 39 3.96 -12.35 -11.09
CA GLU A 39 5.23 -13.07 -11.25
C GLU A 39 5.04 -14.59 -11.06
N ILE A 40 4.38 -14.98 -9.96
CA ILE A 40 4.09 -16.41 -9.68
C ILE A 40 3.22 -16.98 -10.80
N GLN A 41 2.19 -16.26 -11.25
CA GLN A 41 1.29 -16.71 -12.31
C GLN A 41 2.03 -16.93 -13.64
N ASN A 42 2.95 -16.03 -14.00
CA ASN A 42 3.77 -16.19 -15.20
C ASN A 42 4.65 -17.44 -15.10
N GLN A 43 5.32 -17.66 -13.97
CA GLN A 43 6.16 -18.84 -13.78
C GLN A 43 5.33 -20.15 -13.73
N CYS A 44 4.17 -20.11 -13.10
CA CYS A 44 3.23 -21.24 -13.11
C CYS A 44 2.78 -21.58 -14.53
N THR A 45 2.51 -20.58 -15.37
CA THR A 45 2.11 -20.80 -16.76
C THR A 45 3.24 -21.44 -17.58
N ILE A 46 4.47 -20.96 -17.43
CA ILE A 46 5.65 -21.51 -18.10
C ILE A 46 5.83 -22.99 -17.71
N LEU A 47 5.83 -23.27 -16.42
CA LEU A 47 6.06 -24.62 -15.91
C LEU A 47 4.89 -25.56 -16.22
N SER A 48 3.65 -25.06 -16.17
CA SER A 48 2.47 -25.83 -16.61
C SER A 48 2.53 -26.23 -18.08
N ASN A 49 3.01 -25.33 -18.96
CA ASN A 49 3.22 -25.64 -20.37
C ASN A 49 4.35 -26.68 -20.58
N GLN A 50 5.39 -26.64 -19.76
CA GLN A 50 6.44 -27.69 -19.79
C GLN A 50 5.89 -29.03 -19.33
N LEU A 51 5.11 -29.07 -18.25
CA LEU A 51 4.42 -30.27 -17.77
C LEU A 51 3.49 -30.84 -18.83
N SER A 52 2.77 -29.97 -19.55
CA SER A 52 1.87 -30.35 -20.64
C SER A 52 2.65 -30.95 -21.83
N SER A 53 3.73 -30.30 -22.25
CA SER A 53 4.53 -30.74 -23.41
C SER A 53 5.34 -32.01 -23.15
N SER A 54 5.77 -32.24 -21.92
CA SER A 54 6.53 -33.43 -21.52
C SER A 54 5.65 -34.67 -21.32
N GLY A 55 4.32 -34.49 -21.22
CA GLY A 55 3.42 -35.60 -20.87
C GLY A 55 3.61 -36.12 -19.46
N TYR A 56 4.09 -35.29 -18.54
CA TYR A 56 4.47 -35.66 -17.18
C TYR A 56 3.43 -36.48 -16.41
N LEU A 57 2.14 -36.16 -16.53
CA LEU A 57 1.05 -36.87 -15.90
C LEU A 57 0.65 -38.18 -16.63
N THR A 58 1.20 -38.45 -17.82
CA THR A 58 0.86 -39.61 -18.63
C THR A 58 1.93 -40.70 -18.60
N GLY A 59 3.02 -40.54 -17.85
CA GLY A 59 3.96 -41.60 -17.59
C GLY A 59 5.46 -41.32 -17.70
N ASP A 60 5.86 -40.15 -18.18
CA ASP A 60 7.26 -39.74 -18.22
C ASP A 60 7.61 -38.85 -17.03
N THR A 61 7.97 -39.43 -15.91
CA THR A 61 8.57 -38.71 -14.77
C THR A 61 9.95 -38.19 -15.15
N SER A 62 10.05 -36.88 -15.46
CA SER A 62 11.33 -36.25 -15.75
C SER A 62 11.91 -35.62 -14.48
N GLU A 63 13.09 -36.12 -14.07
CA GLU A 63 13.82 -35.52 -12.93
C GLU A 63 14.17 -34.06 -13.13
N THR A 64 14.27 -33.62 -14.41
CA THR A 64 14.44 -32.23 -14.75
C THR A 64 13.25 -31.38 -14.31
N ILE A 65 12.04 -31.85 -14.54
CA ILE A 65 10.81 -31.15 -14.12
C ILE A 65 10.71 -31.07 -12.60
N ARG A 66 11.02 -32.16 -11.90
CA ARG A 66 11.05 -32.15 -10.42
C ARG A 66 12.02 -31.10 -9.90
N THR A 67 13.19 -30.98 -10.53
CA THR A 67 14.17 -29.94 -10.18
C THR A 67 13.60 -28.52 -10.39
N GLU A 68 12.89 -28.29 -11.48
CA GLU A 68 12.25 -26.99 -11.77
C GLU A 68 11.12 -26.68 -10.78
N LEU A 69 10.31 -27.66 -10.36
CA LEU A 69 9.30 -27.49 -9.30
C LEU A 69 9.95 -27.09 -7.98
N VAL A 70 11.06 -27.73 -7.61
CA VAL A 70 11.82 -27.41 -6.39
C VAL A 70 12.46 -26.01 -6.51
N GLN A 71 12.99 -25.64 -7.68
CA GLN A 71 13.51 -24.28 -7.89
C GLN A 71 12.42 -23.22 -7.75
N LEU A 72 11.24 -23.44 -8.33
CA LEU A 72 10.09 -22.55 -8.16
C LEU A 72 9.70 -22.40 -6.68
N SER A 73 9.64 -23.52 -5.97
CA SER A 73 9.40 -23.56 -4.51
C SER A 73 10.41 -22.71 -3.74
N ASN A 74 11.70 -22.85 -4.06
CA ASN A 74 12.77 -22.10 -3.40
C ASN A 74 12.73 -20.60 -3.71
N ILE A 75 12.49 -20.21 -4.99
CA ILE A 75 12.42 -18.80 -5.41
C ILE A 75 11.31 -18.04 -4.67
N TYR A 76 10.18 -18.70 -4.48
CA TYR A 76 9.02 -18.07 -3.83
C TYR A 76 8.88 -18.42 -2.36
N SER A 77 9.79 -19.26 -1.81
CA SER A 77 9.69 -19.84 -0.46
C SER A 77 8.32 -20.45 -0.22
N GLY A 78 7.76 -21.04 -1.25
CA GLY A 78 6.39 -21.52 -1.31
C GLY A 78 6.31 -23.01 -1.61
N ARG A 79 5.14 -23.57 -1.43
CA ARG A 79 4.84 -24.97 -1.75
C ARG A 79 4.31 -25.08 -3.16
N VAL A 80 4.83 -26.04 -3.93
CA VAL A 80 4.39 -26.33 -5.29
C VAL A 80 3.88 -27.76 -5.33
N MET A 81 2.68 -27.95 -5.87
CA MET A 81 2.05 -29.26 -6.01
C MET A 81 1.56 -29.46 -7.44
N VAL A 82 1.74 -30.67 -7.95
CA VAL A 82 1.16 -31.15 -9.21
C VAL A 82 0.02 -32.10 -8.87
N ILE A 83 -1.17 -31.80 -9.36
CA ILE A 83 -2.41 -32.50 -9.05
C ILE A 83 -2.97 -33.08 -10.35
N ASP A 84 -3.32 -34.36 -10.35
CA ASP A 84 -3.91 -35.03 -11.52
C ASP A 84 -5.42 -34.77 -11.66
N GLY A 85 -6.01 -35.29 -12.75
CA GLY A 85 -7.45 -35.18 -13.04
C GLY A 85 -8.37 -35.86 -12.03
N ASN A 86 -7.83 -36.72 -11.14
CA ASN A 86 -8.56 -37.34 -10.06
C ASN A 86 -8.38 -36.60 -8.72
N PHE A 87 -7.85 -35.40 -8.75
CA PHE A 87 -7.53 -34.60 -7.56
C PHE A 87 -6.47 -35.21 -6.64
N LYS A 88 -5.65 -36.13 -7.17
CA LYS A 88 -4.55 -36.74 -6.42
C LYS A 88 -3.28 -35.96 -6.62
N ILE A 89 -2.56 -35.68 -5.54
CA ILE A 89 -1.26 -35.00 -5.55
C ILE A 89 -0.21 -35.98 -6.08
N GLN A 90 0.35 -35.72 -7.23
CA GLN A 90 1.40 -36.53 -7.86
C GLN A 90 2.79 -36.09 -7.41
N GLU A 91 2.98 -34.76 -7.20
CA GLU A 91 4.22 -34.17 -6.68
C GLU A 91 3.90 -33.12 -5.65
N ASP A 92 4.73 -33.04 -4.64
CA ASP A 92 4.66 -32.04 -3.57
C ASP A 92 6.08 -31.66 -3.14
N THR A 93 6.48 -30.42 -3.38
CA THR A 93 7.84 -29.95 -3.03
C THR A 93 8.15 -29.99 -1.53
N TYR A 94 7.14 -30.14 -0.68
CA TYR A 94 7.30 -30.34 0.77
C TYR A 94 7.24 -31.78 1.19
N GLU A 95 6.97 -32.71 0.26
CA GLU A 95 6.91 -34.16 0.48
C GLU A 95 5.91 -34.59 1.59
N MET A 96 4.89 -33.76 1.88
CA MET A 96 3.96 -33.99 2.99
C MET A 96 2.68 -34.71 2.57
N ASP A 97 2.20 -34.46 1.36
CA ASP A 97 0.87 -34.91 0.93
C ASP A 97 0.88 -35.65 -0.41
N GLU A 98 2.02 -36.10 -0.88
CA GLU A 98 2.10 -36.94 -2.08
C GLU A 98 1.19 -38.16 -1.99
N GLY A 99 0.47 -38.45 -3.05
CA GLY A 99 -0.47 -39.55 -3.14
C GLY A 99 -1.82 -39.33 -2.45
N LYS A 100 -1.99 -38.25 -1.69
CA LYS A 100 -3.27 -37.88 -1.08
C LYS A 100 -4.18 -37.16 -2.05
N THR A 101 -5.48 -37.18 -1.78
CA THR A 101 -6.49 -36.43 -2.55
C THR A 101 -6.66 -35.07 -1.93
N ILE A 102 -6.58 -34.01 -2.77
CA ILE A 102 -6.81 -32.61 -2.37
C ILE A 102 -8.18 -32.16 -2.85
N VAL A 103 -8.95 -31.48 -1.96
CA VAL A 103 -10.20 -30.80 -2.30
C VAL A 103 -10.00 -29.32 -2.00
N SER A 104 -9.51 -28.58 -3.00
CA SER A 104 -9.33 -27.12 -2.92
C SER A 104 -10.27 -26.41 -3.89
N GLY A 105 -10.92 -25.34 -3.43
CA GLY A 105 -11.79 -24.50 -4.27
C GLY A 105 -11.07 -23.93 -5.49
N ASN A 106 -9.78 -23.57 -5.34
CA ASN A 106 -8.95 -23.02 -6.41
C ASN A 106 -8.60 -24.10 -7.45
N VAL A 107 -8.29 -25.33 -7.01
CA VAL A 107 -8.04 -26.45 -7.91
C VAL A 107 -9.30 -26.80 -8.70
N ILE A 108 -10.46 -26.88 -8.04
CA ILE A 108 -11.73 -27.16 -8.71
C ILE A 108 -12.09 -26.08 -9.73
N ARG A 109 -11.86 -24.81 -9.39
CA ARG A 109 -12.07 -23.68 -10.33
C ARG A 109 -11.12 -23.75 -11.52
N CYS A 110 -9.86 -24.13 -11.30
CA CYS A 110 -8.88 -24.26 -12.38
C CYS A 110 -9.29 -25.31 -13.40
N PHE A 111 -9.86 -26.45 -12.98
CA PHE A 111 -10.40 -27.45 -13.90
C PHE A 111 -11.58 -26.94 -14.74
N LYS A 112 -12.31 -25.90 -14.26
CA LYS A 112 -13.47 -25.33 -14.96
C LYS A 112 -13.16 -24.09 -15.79
N GLU A 113 -12.30 -23.21 -15.29
CA GLU A 113 -12.21 -21.81 -15.74
C GLU A 113 -10.84 -21.36 -16.25
N LYS A 114 -9.84 -22.24 -16.33
CA LYS A 114 -8.44 -21.89 -16.66
C LYS A 114 -7.77 -21.04 -15.58
N GLY A 115 -6.82 -21.48 -14.88
CA GLY A 115 -5.91 -20.80 -13.96
C GLY A 115 -6.54 -19.71 -13.04
N THR A 116 -6.33 -19.80 -11.76
CA THR A 116 -6.83 -18.83 -10.79
C THR A 116 -5.70 -18.28 -9.93
N SER A 117 -5.86 -17.07 -9.44
CA SER A 117 -4.97 -16.51 -8.42
C SER A 117 -5.80 -15.89 -7.30
N GLU A 118 -5.43 -16.16 -6.06
CA GLU A 118 -6.12 -15.68 -4.87
C GLU A 118 -5.12 -15.26 -3.81
N TYR A 119 -5.31 -14.07 -3.24
CA TYR A 119 -4.56 -13.60 -2.08
C TYR A 119 -5.38 -13.80 -0.81
N ASN A 120 -4.91 -14.68 0.06
CA ASN A 120 -5.49 -14.86 1.39
C ASN A 120 -4.80 -13.93 2.40
N LYS A 121 -5.40 -12.75 2.60
CA LYS A 121 -4.87 -11.74 3.51
C LYS A 121 -4.80 -12.23 4.97
N LYS A 122 -5.73 -13.09 5.40
CA LYS A 122 -5.79 -13.61 6.79
C LYS A 122 -4.62 -14.54 7.09
N ASN A 123 -4.30 -15.40 6.16
CA ASN A 123 -3.24 -16.41 6.31
C ASN A 123 -1.94 -16.00 5.62
N ARG A 124 -1.88 -14.81 5.04
CA ARG A 124 -0.68 -14.19 4.41
C ARG A 124 -0.03 -15.07 3.34
N TYR A 125 -0.83 -15.65 2.44
CA TYR A 125 -0.30 -16.37 1.29
C TYR A 125 -1.04 -16.03 0.01
N ILE A 126 -0.32 -16.18 -1.11
CA ILE A 126 -0.87 -16.13 -2.46
C ILE A 126 -0.97 -17.55 -2.96
N GLU A 127 -2.13 -17.92 -3.48
CA GLU A 127 -2.37 -19.21 -4.11
C GLU A 127 -2.63 -18.99 -5.59
N VAL A 128 -1.86 -19.67 -6.44
CA VAL A 128 -1.97 -19.59 -7.89
C VAL A 128 -2.13 -20.99 -8.45
N THR A 129 -3.05 -21.14 -9.38
CA THR A 129 -3.24 -22.40 -10.11
C THR A 129 -3.05 -22.18 -11.61
N ALA A 130 -2.45 -23.13 -12.28
CA ALA A 130 -2.33 -23.19 -13.73
C ALA A 130 -2.74 -24.58 -14.25
N PRO A 131 -3.55 -24.67 -15.34
CA PRO A 131 -3.99 -25.93 -15.88
C PRO A 131 -2.84 -26.63 -16.62
N ILE A 132 -2.72 -27.93 -16.45
CA ILE A 132 -1.84 -28.79 -17.24
C ILE A 132 -2.69 -29.42 -18.33
N LEU A 133 -2.35 -29.15 -19.59
CA LEU A 133 -3.12 -29.59 -20.74
C LEU A 133 -2.62 -30.94 -21.26
N GLY A 134 -3.52 -31.79 -21.66
CA GLY A 134 -3.24 -32.99 -22.44
C GLY A 134 -3.05 -32.70 -23.93
N LYS A 135 -2.79 -33.72 -24.73
CA LYS A 135 -2.59 -33.63 -26.18
C LYS A 135 -3.84 -33.17 -26.96
N ASP A 136 -5.00 -33.29 -26.36
CA ASP A 136 -6.32 -32.92 -26.88
C ASP A 136 -6.84 -31.59 -26.32
N ASP A 137 -5.97 -30.78 -25.75
CA ASP A 137 -6.31 -29.52 -25.04
C ASP A 137 -7.25 -29.69 -23.83
N SER A 138 -7.49 -30.93 -23.39
CA SER A 138 -8.21 -31.19 -22.15
C SER A 138 -7.32 -30.90 -20.94
N ILE A 139 -7.92 -30.43 -19.83
CA ILE A 139 -7.18 -30.24 -18.57
C ILE A 139 -7.00 -31.61 -17.91
N VAL A 140 -5.75 -32.10 -17.90
CA VAL A 140 -5.37 -33.40 -17.32
C VAL A 140 -4.85 -33.26 -15.89
N GLY A 141 -4.54 -32.03 -15.47
CA GLY A 141 -4.07 -31.76 -14.12
C GLY A 141 -3.97 -30.26 -13.84
N VAL A 142 -3.53 -29.95 -12.64
CA VAL A 142 -3.37 -28.58 -12.14
C VAL A 142 -2.03 -28.45 -11.42
N LEU A 143 -1.27 -27.43 -11.78
CA LEU A 143 -0.14 -26.94 -11.01
C LEU A 143 -0.66 -25.94 -9.99
N LEU A 144 -0.45 -26.20 -8.70
CA LEU A 144 -0.82 -25.33 -7.59
C LEU A 144 0.43 -24.82 -6.89
N VAL A 145 0.54 -23.50 -6.77
CA VAL A 145 1.61 -22.83 -6.02
C VAL A 145 0.99 -22.03 -4.88
N SER A 146 1.47 -22.28 -3.67
CA SER A 146 1.11 -21.54 -2.47
C SER A 146 2.35 -20.85 -1.91
N ALA A 147 2.43 -19.53 -2.05
CA ALA A 147 3.59 -18.74 -1.67
C ALA A 147 3.25 -17.77 -0.51
N PRO A 148 4.05 -17.73 0.57
CA PRO A 148 3.86 -16.79 1.66
C PRO A 148 4.14 -15.37 1.20
N THR A 149 3.47 -14.40 1.81
CA THR A 149 3.67 -12.97 1.52
C THR A 149 4.54 -12.26 2.55
N ASP A 150 5.22 -13.00 3.43
CA ASP A 150 6.01 -12.42 4.51
C ASP A 150 7.11 -11.51 3.99
N SER A 151 7.83 -11.89 2.94
CA SER A 151 8.86 -11.04 2.32
C SER A 151 8.32 -9.71 1.75
N VAL A 152 7.07 -9.73 1.26
CA VAL A 152 6.37 -8.51 0.80
C VAL A 152 5.98 -7.66 1.99
N LEU A 153 5.49 -8.28 3.06
CA LEU A 153 5.06 -7.59 4.29
C LEU A 153 6.24 -7.01 5.07
N ASP A 154 7.38 -7.70 5.13
CA ASP A 154 8.62 -7.19 5.73
C ASP A 154 9.11 -5.92 5.01
N SER A 155 9.05 -5.94 3.67
CA SER A 155 9.38 -4.75 2.86
C SER A 155 8.42 -3.59 3.13
N LEU A 156 7.14 -3.88 3.36
CA LEU A 156 6.12 -2.91 3.76
C LEU A 156 6.39 -2.32 5.15
N GLU A 157 6.86 -3.12 6.09
CA GLU A 157 7.19 -2.64 7.44
C GLU A 157 8.35 -1.64 7.41
N ILE A 158 9.39 -1.93 6.64
CA ILE A 158 10.50 -0.99 6.42
C ILE A 158 9.99 0.32 5.79
N LEU A 159 9.12 0.23 4.79
CA LEU A 159 8.54 1.40 4.14
C LEU A 159 7.64 2.19 5.10
N ARG A 160 6.85 1.50 5.92
CA ARG A 160 6.01 2.10 6.95
C ARG A 160 6.84 2.91 7.96
N ASN A 161 7.92 2.34 8.46
CA ASN A 161 8.81 3.01 9.40
C ASN A 161 9.42 4.28 8.77
N LYS A 162 9.85 4.22 7.51
CA LYS A 162 10.33 5.41 6.78
C LYS A 162 9.23 6.45 6.57
N ALA A 163 8.03 6.03 6.21
CA ALA A 163 6.88 6.93 6.04
C ALA A 163 6.48 7.60 7.37
N ASP A 164 6.58 6.88 8.49
CA ASP A 164 6.31 7.41 9.83
C ASP A 164 7.32 8.50 10.23
N VAL A 165 8.60 8.28 9.94
CA VAL A 165 9.66 9.29 10.19
C VAL A 165 9.40 10.55 9.35
N VAL A 166 9.08 10.40 8.07
CA VAL A 166 8.76 11.54 7.18
C VAL A 166 7.50 12.27 7.63
N ALA A 167 6.46 11.53 8.01
CA ALA A 167 5.23 12.11 8.52
C ALA A 167 5.47 12.92 9.82
N LEU A 168 6.25 12.37 10.75
CA LEU A 168 6.60 13.05 11.99
C LEU A 168 7.40 14.34 11.72
N ALA A 169 8.41 14.28 10.86
CA ALA A 169 9.19 15.45 10.46
C ALA A 169 8.30 16.51 9.81
N SER A 170 7.39 16.12 8.90
CA SER A 170 6.43 17.02 8.26
C SER A 170 5.49 17.68 9.27
N ILE A 171 4.98 16.92 10.25
CA ILE A 171 4.12 17.46 11.32
C ILE A 171 4.85 18.50 12.15
N LEU A 172 6.12 18.27 12.51
CA LEU A 172 6.93 19.24 13.25
C LEU A 172 7.12 20.54 12.47
N VAL A 173 7.40 20.45 11.16
CA VAL A 173 7.52 21.63 10.29
C VAL A 173 6.19 22.38 10.19
N ILE A 174 5.07 21.68 10.01
CA ILE A 174 3.74 22.28 9.96
C ILE A 174 3.41 23.00 11.26
N LEU A 175 3.69 22.40 12.41
CA LEU A 175 3.49 23.04 13.72
C LEU A 175 4.33 24.30 13.88
N MET A 176 5.59 24.25 13.45
CA MET A 176 6.46 25.42 13.47
C MET A 176 5.89 26.56 12.60
N ILE A 177 5.47 26.26 11.38
CA ILE A 177 4.85 27.22 10.46
C ILE A 177 3.54 27.77 11.06
N ALA A 178 2.70 26.91 11.65
CA ALA A 178 1.43 27.32 12.26
C ALA A 178 1.65 28.30 13.42
N VAL A 179 2.65 28.07 14.27
CA VAL A 179 3.01 28.98 15.36
C VAL A 179 3.56 30.30 14.82
N LEU A 180 4.48 30.26 13.87
CA LEU A 180 5.06 31.47 13.27
C LEU A 180 4.00 32.31 12.54
N SER A 181 3.13 31.68 11.75
CA SER A 181 2.03 32.34 11.06
C SER A 181 1.03 32.95 12.05
N GLY A 182 0.67 32.21 13.09
CA GLY A 182 -0.23 32.70 14.13
C GLY A 182 0.33 33.91 14.88
N MET A 183 1.64 33.96 15.14
CA MET A 183 2.30 35.12 15.73
C MET A 183 2.38 36.30 14.77
N ALA A 184 2.74 36.05 13.51
CA ALA A 184 2.87 37.10 12.48
C ALA A 184 1.53 37.77 12.16
N MET A 185 0.46 37.00 11.97
CA MET A 185 -0.87 37.54 11.64
C MET A 185 -1.50 38.36 12.76
N LEU A 186 -1.17 38.09 14.02
CA LEU A 186 -1.79 38.79 15.14
C LEU A 186 -1.05 40.04 15.60
N LYS A 187 0.20 40.23 15.18
CA LYS A 187 1.00 41.38 15.52
C LYS A 187 0.34 42.73 15.06
N PRO A 188 -0.09 42.87 13.79
CA PRO A 188 -0.74 44.08 13.32
C PRO A 188 -2.07 44.37 14.02
N PHE A 189 -2.89 43.33 14.24
CA PHE A 189 -4.17 43.49 14.94
C PHE A 189 -4.01 43.99 16.39
N LYS A 190 -2.97 43.53 17.08
CA LYS A 190 -2.68 43.99 18.43
C LYS A 190 -2.29 45.46 18.45
N ARG A 191 -1.46 45.92 17.50
CA ARG A 191 -1.08 47.33 17.36
C ARG A 191 -2.29 48.23 17.10
N ILE A 192 -3.16 47.85 16.15
CA ILE A 192 -4.39 48.59 15.86
C ILE A 192 -5.25 48.70 17.10
N THR A 193 -5.44 47.62 17.87
CA THR A 193 -6.26 47.66 19.08
C THR A 193 -5.65 48.54 20.17
N GLU A 194 -4.32 48.53 20.32
CA GLU A 194 -3.59 49.35 21.30
C GLU A 194 -3.70 50.83 20.94
N SER A 195 -3.57 51.20 19.66
CA SER A 195 -3.72 52.56 19.20
C SER A 195 -5.16 53.08 19.35
N ILE A 196 -6.16 52.29 18.99
CA ILE A 196 -7.56 52.63 19.21
C ILE A 196 -7.85 52.88 20.71
N SER A 197 -7.28 52.05 21.60
CA SER A 197 -7.44 52.24 23.03
C SER A 197 -6.79 53.53 23.56
N ALA A 198 -5.59 53.84 23.06
CA ALA A 198 -4.86 55.07 23.42
C ALA A 198 -5.63 56.36 23.04
N VAL A 199 -6.19 56.38 21.82
CA VAL A 199 -7.02 57.54 21.38
C VAL A 199 -8.31 57.66 22.21
N THR A 200 -8.93 56.53 22.59
CA THR A 200 -10.14 56.53 23.44
C THR A 200 -9.85 57.03 24.86
N GLU A 201 -8.64 56.85 25.36
CA GLU A 201 -8.18 57.32 26.66
C GLU A 201 -7.67 58.75 26.67
N GLY A 202 -7.74 59.46 25.50
CA GLY A 202 -7.44 60.91 25.40
C GLY A 202 -5.95 61.24 25.20
N TYR A 203 -5.14 60.29 24.79
CA TYR A 203 -3.78 60.49 24.31
C TYR A 203 -3.84 60.91 22.85
N ASP A 204 -3.59 62.16 22.58
CA ASP A 204 -3.68 62.81 21.26
C ASP A 204 -2.46 62.42 20.39
N ASP A 205 -2.67 62.25 19.06
CA ASP A 205 -1.70 62.34 17.97
C ASP A 205 -0.91 61.06 17.56
N ASP A 206 -1.33 59.86 17.78
CA ASP A 206 -0.72 58.71 17.10
C ASP A 206 -1.52 58.29 15.86
N TYR A 207 -1.12 58.80 14.67
CA TYR A 207 -1.59 58.30 13.38
C TYR A 207 -1.26 56.82 13.25
N LEU A 208 -2.30 56.01 13.01
CA LEU A 208 -2.19 54.60 12.82
C LEU A 208 -1.56 54.30 11.45
N HIS A 209 -0.32 53.80 11.43
CA HIS A 209 0.37 53.38 10.23
C HIS A 209 0.64 51.85 10.30
N GLU A 210 -0.30 51.08 9.77
CA GLU A 210 -0.12 49.61 9.66
C GLU A 210 -0.26 49.20 8.19
N ASN A 211 0.87 48.81 7.58
CA ASN A 211 0.97 48.46 6.16
C ASN A 211 1.26 46.97 5.93
N THR A 212 1.03 46.10 6.93
CA THR A 212 1.44 44.70 6.86
C THR A 212 0.50 43.88 5.96
N TYR A 213 -0.80 44.18 6.01
CA TYR A 213 -1.83 43.47 5.20
C TYR A 213 -2.82 44.54 4.64
N THR A 214 -3.39 44.24 3.46
CA THR A 214 -4.36 45.17 2.78
C THR A 214 -5.54 45.49 3.69
N GLU A 215 -6.08 44.46 4.40
CA GLU A 215 -7.21 44.60 5.30
C GLU A 215 -6.87 45.48 6.53
N THR A 216 -5.64 45.37 7.06
CA THR A 216 -5.19 46.21 8.18
C THR A 216 -4.87 47.62 7.75
N MET A 217 -4.43 47.80 6.51
CA MET A 217 -4.21 49.13 5.91
C MET A 217 -5.55 49.86 5.72
N GLU A 218 -6.57 49.20 5.13
CA GLU A 218 -7.91 49.79 4.98
C GLU A 218 -8.52 50.15 6.33
N LEU A 219 -8.34 49.31 7.36
CA LEU A 219 -8.82 49.61 8.71
C LEU A 219 -8.10 50.80 9.34
N SER A 220 -6.77 50.90 9.13
CA SER A 220 -5.96 52.06 9.58
C SER A 220 -6.36 53.34 8.89
N GLU A 221 -6.62 53.31 7.57
CA GLU A 221 -7.11 54.50 6.84
C GLU A 221 -8.52 54.93 7.28
N ALA A 222 -9.41 53.96 7.50
CA ALA A 222 -10.76 54.25 7.99
C ALA A 222 -10.73 54.91 9.38
N PHE A 223 -9.85 54.39 10.26
CA PHE A 223 -9.66 54.97 11.60
C PHE A 223 -9.09 56.40 11.56
N ASN A 224 -8.09 56.66 10.71
CA ASN A 224 -7.47 57.98 10.60
C ASN A 224 -8.39 59.06 9.95
N LYS A 225 -9.52 58.64 9.34
CA LYS A 225 -10.55 59.54 8.78
C LYS A 225 -11.63 59.93 9.79
N MET A 226 -11.70 59.28 10.90
CA MET A 226 -12.67 59.58 11.98
C MET A 226 -12.16 60.71 12.90
#